data_ddb8257ae9b0106f3b7bb0e28393ab45
#
_entry.id   ddb8257ae9b0106f3b7bb0e28393ab45
#
_cell.length_a   1.000
_cell.length_b   1.000
_cell.length_c   1.000
_cell.angle_alpha   90.00
_cell.angle_beta   90.00
_cell.angle_gamma   90.00
#
_symmetry.space_group_name_H-M   'P 1'
#
loop_
_entity.id
_entity.type
_entity.pdbx_description
1 polymer ?
#
loop_
_entity_poly.entity_id
_entity_poly.type
_entity_poly.pdbx_seq_one_letter_code
_entity_poly.pdbx_strand_id
1 'polypeptide(L)'
;MKDITRHHDIFFANRLSLLRIWLCISTLFFTIETSFALNPSRYATQSQLADGYWVKVAVYESGIHQITYRELRRWGFSDPSAVTVFGYGGAMLPETFSENDIDDLNQLPVIRTDSKILFYAQGPISWSYNEKTKEYDHEQNTYSTAGYYFLTDSKNQSATIVEREGGQTTGLQDITSFDEHAVYEQELYSPGSTGRLFLGDDFRYTTSKSFTFELPGVDNSSPVKLRTSFGAKILGGTATLVFARNGQTLPSSNTDNIGAGSSSSYDFVRMTSTLKEIDLDSEELAFTLLFRQNGGSLSMARLNYFRFNYKRKLQLYNGSIQFRLGQLPANSCYNLQGYSATTHIWDISDLSLIHISEPTRLQLIS
;
A
#
# COMPACT_ATOMS: atom_id res chain seq x y z
N MET A 1 15.59 12.09 85.39
CA MET A 1 15.93 11.13 84.34
C MET A 1 14.72 10.93 83.44
N LYS A 2 14.19 12.04 82.84
CA LYS A 2 12.98 12.02 81.96
C LYS A 2 13.06 12.92 80.72
N ASP A 3 14.21 13.59 80.45
CA ASP A 3 14.27 14.57 79.37
C ASP A 3 15.21 14.18 78.19
N ILE A 4 15.92 13.03 78.28
CA ILE A 4 16.85 12.66 77.17
C ILE A 4 16.20 11.85 76.10
N THR A 5 15.08 11.19 76.35
CA THR A 5 14.35 10.38 75.31
C THR A 5 13.56 11.20 74.36
N ARG A 6 13.06 12.39 74.67
CA ARG A 6 12.21 13.24 73.83
C ARG A 6 12.97 13.96 72.70
N HIS A 7 14.28 14.22 72.93
CA HIS A 7 15.10 14.86 71.90
C HIS A 7 15.56 13.90 70.79
N HIS A 8 15.69 12.60 71.08
CA HIS A 8 16.07 11.61 70.08
C HIS A 8 14.93 11.32 69.07
N ASP A 9 13.68 11.26 69.55
CA ASP A 9 12.53 10.95 68.67
C ASP A 9 12.22 12.10 67.71
N ILE A 10 12.45 13.35 68.08
CA ILE A 10 12.24 14.51 67.16
C ILE A 10 13.34 14.54 66.08
N PHE A 11 14.56 14.15 66.38
CA PHE A 11 15.64 14.10 65.39
C PHE A 11 15.49 12.94 64.39
N PHE A 12 14.95 11.79 64.80
CA PHE A 12 14.63 10.69 63.92
C PHE A 12 13.41 10.98 63.04
N ALA A 13 12.37 11.60 63.58
CA ALA A 13 11.19 11.97 62.82
C ALA A 13 11.50 12.99 61.73
N ASN A 14 12.35 13.97 61.98
CA ASN A 14 12.78 14.95 60.96
C ASN A 14 13.68 14.33 59.87
N ARG A 15 14.54 13.37 60.23
CA ARG A 15 15.34 12.65 59.20
C ARG A 15 14.49 11.77 58.29
N LEU A 16 13.49 11.09 58.83
CA LEU A 16 12.55 10.29 58.04
C LEU A 16 11.68 11.15 57.11
N SER A 17 11.24 12.32 57.52
CA SER A 17 10.50 13.23 56.67
C SER A 17 11.36 13.84 55.58
N LEU A 18 12.60 14.21 55.86
CA LEU A 18 13.56 14.66 54.83
C LEU A 18 13.91 13.57 53.84
N LEU A 19 14.07 12.31 54.30
CA LEU A 19 14.32 11.17 53.42
C LEU A 19 13.10 10.90 52.47
N ARG A 20 11.87 11.02 52.98
CA ARG A 20 10.63 10.91 52.18
C ARG A 20 10.51 12.02 51.14
N ILE A 21 10.83 13.27 51.50
CA ILE A 21 10.84 14.40 50.57
C ILE A 21 11.93 14.19 49.53
N TRP A 22 13.11 13.73 49.87
CA TRP A 22 14.17 13.41 48.92
C TRP A 22 13.80 12.25 48.00
N LEU A 23 13.13 11.21 48.49
CA LEU A 23 12.62 10.10 47.69
C LEU A 23 11.53 10.56 46.72
N CYS A 24 10.62 11.42 47.12
CA CYS A 24 9.59 12.02 46.25
C CYS A 24 10.21 12.92 45.16
N ILE A 25 11.23 13.71 45.51
CA ILE A 25 11.95 14.55 44.53
C ILE A 25 12.74 13.67 43.57
N SER A 26 13.40 12.62 44.01
CA SER A 26 14.14 11.72 43.13
C SER A 26 13.21 10.91 42.19
N THR A 27 12.04 10.48 42.68
CA THR A 27 11.04 9.84 41.82
C THR A 27 10.45 10.82 40.78
N LEU A 28 10.29 12.09 41.15
CA LEU A 28 9.85 13.13 40.20
C LEU A 28 10.90 13.37 39.10
N PHE A 29 12.17 13.29 39.42
CA PHE A 29 13.26 13.40 38.43
C PHE A 29 13.40 12.16 37.54
N PHE A 30 13.06 10.97 38.02
CA PHE A 30 13.08 9.75 37.21
C PHE A 30 11.87 9.59 36.28
N THR A 31 10.79 10.35 36.46
CA THR A 31 9.61 10.35 35.61
C THR A 31 9.64 11.43 34.53
N ILE A 32 10.72 12.19 34.37
CA ILE A 32 10.97 12.96 33.17
C ILE A 32 11.37 11.96 32.09
N GLU A 33 10.39 11.25 31.57
CA GLU A 33 10.55 10.62 30.29
C GLU A 33 10.99 11.72 29.34
N THR A 34 12.13 11.56 28.71
CA THR A 34 12.51 12.38 27.58
C THR A 34 11.47 12.11 26.49
N SER A 35 10.38 12.85 26.51
CA SER A 35 9.54 12.96 25.34
C SER A 35 10.45 13.52 24.27
N PHE A 36 10.84 12.67 23.33
CA PHE A 36 11.48 13.12 22.10
C PHE A 36 10.42 13.91 21.33
N ALA A 37 10.28 15.18 21.68
CA ALA A 37 9.54 16.12 20.85
C ALA A 37 10.30 16.18 19.52
N LEU A 38 9.61 15.92 18.44
CA LEU A 38 10.15 16.05 17.09
C LEU A 38 10.79 17.45 16.98
N ASN A 39 11.99 17.51 16.41
CA ASN A 39 12.74 18.75 16.32
C ASN A 39 11.93 19.80 15.50
N PRO A 40 11.51 20.94 16.11
CA PRO A 40 10.65 21.91 15.43
C PRO A 40 11.31 22.52 14.18
N SER A 41 12.66 22.54 14.11
CA SER A 41 13.38 23.10 12.94
C SER A 41 13.27 22.23 11.68
N ARG A 42 12.71 21.02 11.82
CA ARG A 42 12.45 20.11 10.72
C ARG A 42 11.20 20.49 9.92
N TYR A 43 10.25 21.14 10.55
CA TYR A 43 8.99 21.48 9.91
C TYR A 43 9.12 22.72 9.06
N ALA A 44 8.44 22.72 7.91
CA ALA A 44 8.35 23.89 7.04
C ALA A 44 7.68 25.05 7.80
N THR A 45 8.30 26.23 7.75
CA THR A 45 7.73 27.43 8.36
C THR A 45 6.54 27.99 7.58
N GLN A 46 6.43 27.61 6.31
CA GLN A 46 5.36 28.02 5.40
C GLN A 46 5.07 26.89 4.41
N SER A 47 3.80 26.56 4.20
CA SER A 47 3.38 25.54 3.25
C SER A 47 3.69 25.92 1.81
N GLN A 48 3.98 24.94 0.96
CA GLN A 48 4.09 25.15 -0.50
C GLN A 48 2.80 25.73 -1.09
N LEU A 49 1.65 25.47 -0.48
CA LEU A 49 0.34 25.94 -0.93
C LEU A 49 0.00 27.37 -0.45
N ALA A 50 0.88 28.04 0.29
CA ALA A 50 0.58 29.33 0.91
C ALA A 50 0.36 30.47 -0.09
N ASP A 51 0.95 30.36 -1.27
CA ASP A 51 0.83 31.36 -2.35
C ASP A 51 0.74 30.70 -3.73
N GLY A 52 0.33 31.47 -4.73
CA GLY A 52 0.18 31.00 -6.10
C GLY A 52 -1.21 30.45 -6.42
N TYR A 53 -1.38 30.08 -7.69
CA TYR A 53 -2.60 29.42 -8.18
C TYR A 53 -2.40 27.91 -8.19
N TRP A 54 -3.34 27.18 -7.59
CA TRP A 54 -3.25 25.73 -7.42
C TRP A 54 -4.51 25.01 -7.88
N VAL A 55 -4.30 23.91 -8.60
CA VAL A 55 -5.36 22.98 -8.98
C VAL A 55 -5.10 21.62 -8.34
N LYS A 56 -6.07 21.13 -7.55
CA LYS A 56 -6.03 19.79 -6.93
C LYS A 56 -6.62 18.78 -7.89
N VAL A 57 -5.89 17.69 -8.15
CA VAL A 57 -6.34 16.56 -8.97
C VAL A 57 -6.37 15.27 -8.16
N ALA A 58 -7.34 14.39 -8.45
CA ALA A 58 -7.48 13.09 -7.85
C ALA A 58 -6.91 12.00 -8.77
N VAL A 59 -6.15 11.07 -8.20
CA VAL A 59 -5.57 9.92 -8.87
C VAL A 59 -6.06 8.65 -8.20
N TYR A 60 -6.76 7.82 -8.94
CA TYR A 60 -7.39 6.59 -8.43
C TYR A 60 -6.51 5.34 -8.60
N GLU A 61 -5.58 5.37 -9.54
CA GLU A 61 -4.69 4.26 -9.85
C GLU A 61 -3.25 4.75 -9.96
N SER A 62 -2.31 3.91 -9.50
CA SER A 62 -0.88 4.21 -9.62
C SER A 62 -0.42 4.02 -11.06
N GLY A 63 0.38 4.96 -11.57
CA GLY A 63 0.91 4.87 -12.93
C GLY A 63 1.40 6.20 -13.48
N ILE A 64 1.76 6.19 -14.77
CA ILE A 64 2.10 7.40 -15.51
C ILE A 64 0.81 8.08 -15.96
N HIS A 65 0.61 9.30 -15.50
CA HIS A 65 -0.52 10.15 -15.86
C HIS A 65 -0.10 11.20 -16.86
N GLN A 66 -1.04 11.59 -17.72
CA GLN A 66 -0.84 12.67 -18.69
C GLN A 66 -1.94 13.72 -18.55
N ILE A 67 -1.54 14.98 -18.71
CA ILE A 67 -2.47 16.11 -18.78
C ILE A 67 -2.08 16.97 -19.96
N THR A 68 -3.02 17.21 -20.87
CA THR A 68 -2.77 18.02 -22.06
C THR A 68 -2.68 19.51 -21.74
N TYR A 69 -1.89 20.27 -22.50
CA TYR A 69 -1.84 21.73 -22.36
C TYR A 69 -3.20 22.40 -22.58
N ARG A 70 -4.08 21.77 -23.36
CA ARG A 70 -5.46 22.22 -23.53
C ARG A 70 -6.27 22.11 -22.24
N GLU A 71 -6.13 21.01 -21.49
CA GLU A 71 -6.78 20.81 -20.20
C GLU A 71 -6.23 21.77 -19.16
N LEU A 72 -4.92 21.94 -19.09
CA LEU A 72 -4.28 22.90 -18.18
C LEU A 72 -4.76 24.33 -18.43
N ARG A 73 -4.88 24.77 -19.69
CA ARG A 73 -5.46 26.10 -20.01
C ARG A 73 -6.93 26.20 -19.59
N ARG A 74 -7.70 25.12 -19.75
CA ARG A 74 -9.11 25.09 -19.29
C ARG A 74 -9.21 25.19 -17.77
N TRP A 75 -8.23 24.67 -17.05
CA TRP A 75 -8.13 24.78 -15.59
C TRP A 75 -7.58 26.13 -15.12
N GLY A 76 -7.22 27.03 -16.01
CA GLY A 76 -6.87 28.42 -15.70
C GLY A 76 -5.37 28.72 -15.66
N PHE A 77 -4.52 27.76 -16.02
CA PHE A 77 -3.08 28.01 -16.10
C PHE A 77 -2.73 28.91 -17.28
N SER A 78 -1.99 29.98 -17.00
CA SER A 78 -1.54 30.95 -18.01
C SER A 78 -0.41 30.39 -18.87
N ASP A 79 0.50 29.66 -18.26
CA ASP A 79 1.58 28.93 -18.94
C ASP A 79 1.53 27.42 -18.62
N PRO A 80 0.81 26.64 -19.43
CA PRO A 80 0.73 25.19 -19.25
C PRO A 80 2.08 24.48 -19.36
N SER A 81 3.05 25.05 -20.05
CA SER A 81 4.39 24.46 -20.22
C SER A 81 5.23 24.61 -18.96
N ALA A 82 4.94 25.59 -18.10
CA ALA A 82 5.59 25.80 -16.82
C ALA A 82 4.98 25.01 -15.68
N VAL A 83 3.82 24.33 -15.89
CA VAL A 83 3.13 23.63 -14.80
C VAL A 83 4.01 22.57 -14.17
N THR A 84 4.08 22.60 -12.85
CA THR A 84 4.74 21.64 -11.98
C THR A 84 3.72 20.88 -11.15
N VAL A 85 4.10 19.70 -10.66
CA VAL A 85 3.22 18.80 -9.90
C VAL A 85 3.83 18.56 -8.51
N PHE A 86 3.00 18.63 -7.49
CA PHE A 86 3.37 18.39 -6.10
C PHE A 86 2.48 17.32 -5.48
N GLY A 87 3.03 16.52 -4.56
CA GLY A 87 2.31 15.47 -3.85
C GLY A 87 3.24 14.34 -3.43
N TYR A 88 2.72 13.38 -2.68
CA TYR A 88 3.47 12.20 -2.25
C TYR A 88 2.65 10.90 -2.28
N GLY A 89 1.54 10.90 -3.00
CA GLY A 89 0.74 9.70 -3.21
C GLY A 89 -0.55 9.65 -2.40
N GLY A 90 -1.23 8.52 -2.55
CA GLY A 90 -2.50 8.22 -1.89
C GLY A 90 -2.41 7.11 -0.85
N ALA A 91 -1.19 6.61 -0.54
CA ALA A 91 -1.00 5.58 0.47
C ALA A 91 -1.44 6.03 1.87
N MET A 92 -1.65 5.08 2.78
CA MET A 92 -1.86 5.38 4.20
C MET A 92 -0.66 6.12 4.76
N LEU A 93 -0.93 7.16 5.54
CA LEU A 93 0.11 7.80 6.34
C LEU A 93 0.42 6.93 7.56
N PRO A 94 1.69 6.93 8.03
CA PRO A 94 2.06 6.21 9.25
C PRO A 94 1.27 6.73 10.45
N GLU A 95 0.79 5.83 11.31
CA GLU A 95 0.10 6.22 12.56
C GLU A 95 1.07 6.83 13.59
N THR A 96 2.35 6.48 13.51
CA THR A 96 3.39 6.99 14.40
C THR A 96 4.30 7.92 13.62
N PHE A 97 4.43 9.15 14.09
CA PHE A 97 5.34 10.12 13.49
C PHE A 97 6.80 9.71 13.67
N SER A 98 7.57 9.85 12.62
CA SER A 98 9.00 9.57 12.55
C SER A 98 9.77 10.77 12.00
N GLU A 99 11.09 10.75 12.14
CA GLU A 99 11.94 11.79 11.57
C GLU A 99 11.95 11.81 10.02
N ASN A 100 11.47 10.75 9.39
CA ASN A 100 11.42 10.60 7.93
C ASN A 100 10.06 10.97 7.32
N ASP A 101 9.10 11.38 8.14
CA ASP A 101 7.77 11.74 7.65
C ASP A 101 7.83 13.02 6.81
N ILE A 102 7.01 13.06 5.78
CA ILE A 102 6.89 14.20 4.89
C ILE A 102 6.08 15.29 5.61
N ASP A 103 6.68 16.47 5.73
CA ASP A 103 6.04 17.61 6.40
C ASP A 103 5.20 18.47 5.44
N ASP A 104 5.69 18.69 4.22
CA ASP A 104 5.01 19.48 3.20
C ASP A 104 5.07 18.76 1.84
N LEU A 105 4.40 19.29 0.83
CA LEU A 105 4.30 18.68 -0.49
C LEU A 105 5.65 18.65 -1.21
N ASN A 106 6.06 17.47 -1.62
CA ASN A 106 7.22 17.27 -2.48
C ASN A 106 6.87 17.56 -3.94
N GLN A 107 7.80 18.18 -4.66
CA GLN A 107 7.67 18.33 -6.09
C GLN A 107 8.04 17.03 -6.81
N LEU A 108 7.22 16.65 -7.79
CA LEU A 108 7.45 15.48 -8.63
C LEU A 108 8.17 15.86 -9.92
N PRO A 109 9.00 14.96 -10.47
CA PRO A 109 9.53 15.08 -11.81
C PRO A 109 8.41 15.08 -12.87
N VAL A 110 8.49 16.01 -13.82
CA VAL A 110 7.51 16.17 -14.89
C VAL A 110 8.23 16.17 -16.24
N ILE A 111 7.83 15.25 -17.11
CA ILE A 111 8.24 15.28 -18.53
C ILE A 111 7.28 16.15 -19.31
N ARG A 112 7.86 17.00 -20.14
CA ARG A 112 7.13 17.92 -21.01
C ARG A 112 7.30 17.50 -22.46
N THR A 113 6.19 17.39 -23.17
CA THR A 113 6.17 17.24 -24.63
C THR A 113 5.60 18.49 -25.27
N ASP A 114 5.47 18.53 -26.58
CA ASP A 114 4.88 19.67 -27.29
C ASP A 114 3.42 19.96 -26.93
N SER A 115 2.71 19.00 -26.35
CA SER A 115 1.25 19.10 -26.13
C SER A 115 0.75 18.72 -24.75
N LYS A 116 1.59 18.15 -23.89
CA LYS A 116 1.18 17.60 -22.59
C LYS A 116 2.32 17.48 -21.60
N ILE A 117 1.97 17.34 -20.34
CA ILE A 117 2.87 16.90 -19.28
C ILE A 117 2.60 15.44 -18.94
N LEU A 118 3.66 14.74 -18.55
CA LEU A 118 3.63 13.36 -18.03
C LEU A 118 4.29 13.34 -16.66
N PHE A 119 3.70 12.61 -15.70
CA PHE A 119 4.27 12.40 -14.37
C PHE A 119 3.81 11.06 -13.82
N TYR A 120 4.60 10.47 -12.94
CA TYR A 120 4.15 9.30 -12.18
C TYR A 120 3.36 9.75 -10.98
N ALA A 121 2.23 9.09 -10.73
CA ALA A 121 1.41 9.33 -9.54
C ALA A 121 0.95 8.01 -8.91
N GLN A 122 0.87 7.99 -7.59
CA GLN A 122 0.45 6.84 -6.79
C GLN A 122 -0.99 7.03 -6.34
N GLY A 123 -1.82 6.03 -6.59
CA GLY A 123 -3.20 5.92 -6.09
C GLY A 123 -3.28 5.50 -4.62
N PRO A 124 -4.49 5.17 -4.12
CA PRO A 124 -4.73 4.90 -2.70
C PRO A 124 -4.27 3.51 -2.24
N ILE A 125 -3.85 2.64 -3.15
CA ILE A 125 -3.37 1.30 -2.82
C ILE A 125 -1.85 1.28 -2.87
N SER A 126 -1.22 0.91 -1.76
CA SER A 126 0.21 0.64 -1.69
C SER A 126 0.50 -0.86 -1.68
N TRP A 127 1.69 -1.24 -2.11
CA TRP A 127 2.13 -2.62 -2.21
C TRP A 127 3.50 -2.79 -1.59
N SER A 128 3.66 -3.88 -0.84
CA SER A 128 4.94 -4.28 -0.25
C SER A 128 5.22 -5.75 -0.51
N TYR A 129 6.48 -6.10 -0.76
CA TYR A 129 6.87 -7.49 -0.93
C TYR A 129 7.13 -8.15 0.42
N ASN A 130 6.48 -9.28 0.65
CA ASN A 130 6.62 -10.06 1.87
C ASN A 130 7.60 -11.21 1.64
N GLU A 131 8.79 -11.08 2.19
CA GLU A 131 9.88 -12.06 2.04
C GLU A 131 9.54 -13.46 2.59
N LYS A 132 8.62 -13.54 3.56
CA LYS A 132 8.23 -14.82 4.17
C LYS A 132 7.27 -15.62 3.29
N THR A 133 6.28 -14.94 2.72
CA THR A 133 5.26 -15.57 1.87
C THR A 133 5.65 -15.61 0.40
N LYS A 134 6.64 -14.79 0.02
CA LYS A 134 7.03 -14.54 -1.38
C LYS A 134 5.84 -14.06 -2.21
N GLU A 135 5.08 -13.13 -1.64
CA GLU A 135 3.92 -12.49 -2.23
C GLU A 135 3.98 -10.99 -2.02
N TYR A 136 3.34 -10.23 -2.90
CA TYR A 136 3.04 -8.83 -2.63
C TYR A 136 1.81 -8.73 -1.74
N ASP A 137 1.94 -7.97 -0.65
CA ASP A 137 0.86 -7.55 0.23
C ASP A 137 0.40 -6.15 -0.16
N HIS A 138 -0.90 -5.88 -0.14
CA HIS A 138 -1.46 -4.56 -0.40
C HIS A 138 -2.01 -3.94 0.88
N GLU A 139 -2.06 -2.61 0.88
CA GLU A 139 -2.73 -1.81 1.89
C GLU A 139 -3.59 -0.75 1.18
N GLN A 140 -4.89 -0.81 1.41
CA GLN A 140 -5.87 0.15 0.92
C GLN A 140 -5.94 1.34 1.87
N ASN A 141 -5.92 2.56 1.34
CA ASN A 141 -6.16 3.75 2.17
C ASN A 141 -7.63 3.78 2.62
N THR A 142 -7.86 3.58 3.91
CA THR A 142 -9.22 3.55 4.50
C THR A 142 -9.86 4.93 4.64
N TYR A 143 -9.09 6.01 4.49
CA TYR A 143 -9.58 7.40 4.64
C TYR A 143 -9.81 8.09 3.30
N SER A 144 -9.28 7.56 2.20
CA SER A 144 -9.40 8.16 0.89
C SER A 144 -9.42 7.12 -0.22
N THR A 145 -10.31 7.30 -1.18
CA THR A 145 -10.39 6.49 -2.40
C THR A 145 -9.48 7.00 -3.52
N ALA A 146 -8.70 8.05 -3.27
CA ALA A 146 -7.80 8.65 -4.26
C ALA A 146 -6.54 9.22 -3.61
N GLY A 147 -5.44 9.21 -4.33
CA GLY A 147 -4.29 10.06 -4.07
C GLY A 147 -4.54 11.47 -4.60
N TYR A 148 -4.03 12.49 -3.92
CA TYR A 148 -4.22 13.86 -4.36
C TYR A 148 -2.90 14.53 -4.70
N TYR A 149 -2.91 15.21 -5.84
CA TYR A 149 -1.76 15.97 -6.35
C TYR A 149 -2.17 17.41 -6.63
N PHE A 150 -1.21 18.31 -6.58
CA PHE A 150 -1.43 19.75 -6.70
C PHE A 150 -0.56 20.29 -7.83
N LEU A 151 -1.18 21.02 -8.74
CA LEU A 151 -0.54 21.59 -9.92
C LEU A 151 -0.47 23.10 -9.78
N THR A 152 0.66 23.69 -10.21
CA THR A 152 0.86 25.14 -10.27
C THR A 152 1.83 25.53 -11.39
N ASP A 153 1.64 26.71 -11.98
CA ASP A 153 2.61 27.36 -12.86
C ASP A 153 3.40 28.48 -12.14
N SER A 154 3.21 28.62 -10.82
CA SER A 154 3.84 29.65 -9.98
C SER A 154 5.17 29.20 -9.36
N LYS A 155 5.59 27.95 -9.55
CA LYS A 155 6.81 27.37 -9.00
C LYS A 155 7.68 26.79 -10.11
N ASN A 156 8.98 27.00 -10.02
CA ASN A 156 9.93 26.44 -10.99
C ASN A 156 10.10 24.93 -10.78
N GLN A 157 10.37 24.19 -11.86
CA GLN A 157 10.70 22.78 -11.78
C GLN A 157 12.08 22.62 -11.12
N SER A 158 12.11 21.94 -9.97
CA SER A 158 13.33 21.59 -9.22
C SER A 158 13.61 20.10 -9.21
N ALA A 159 12.57 19.24 -9.31
CA ALA A 159 12.73 17.82 -9.37
C ALA A 159 13.39 17.38 -10.69
N THR A 160 14.39 16.51 -10.60
CA THR A 160 15.29 16.19 -11.71
C THR A 160 14.87 14.89 -12.39
N ILE A 161 14.98 14.86 -13.72
CA ILE A 161 14.90 13.65 -14.54
C ILE A 161 16.30 13.41 -15.10
N VAL A 162 16.81 12.19 -14.90
CA VAL A 162 18.13 11.80 -15.38
C VAL A 162 17.96 10.73 -16.46
N GLU A 163 18.48 10.99 -17.65
CA GLU A 163 18.57 9.97 -18.69
C GLU A 163 19.72 8.99 -18.36
N ARG A 164 19.45 7.71 -18.47
CA ARG A 164 20.44 6.65 -18.34
C ARG A 164 20.56 5.87 -19.64
N GLU A 165 21.78 5.65 -20.06
CA GLU A 165 22.06 4.72 -21.14
C GLU A 165 21.91 3.28 -20.65
N GLY A 166 21.39 2.40 -21.51
CA GLY A 166 21.32 0.97 -21.24
C GLY A 166 22.70 0.33 -21.10
N GLY A 167 22.83 -0.62 -20.17
CA GLY A 167 24.09 -1.34 -19.96
C GLY A 167 24.38 -2.37 -21.08
N GLN A 168 25.59 -2.94 -21.06
CA GLN A 168 25.99 -4.04 -21.95
C GLN A 168 25.26 -5.32 -21.54
N THR A 169 24.54 -5.95 -22.46
CA THR A 169 23.71 -7.15 -22.20
C THR A 169 24.22 -8.41 -22.89
N THR A 170 25.33 -8.34 -23.62
CA THR A 170 25.90 -9.47 -24.35
C THR A 170 26.32 -10.58 -23.40
N GLY A 171 25.80 -11.81 -23.59
CA GLY A 171 26.15 -12.98 -22.78
C GLY A 171 25.35 -13.10 -21.47
N LEU A 172 24.37 -12.22 -21.22
CA LEU A 172 23.49 -12.32 -20.08
C LEU A 172 22.26 -13.21 -20.39
N GLN A 173 21.72 -13.84 -19.36
CA GLN A 173 20.47 -14.61 -19.45
C GLN A 173 19.27 -13.66 -19.48
N ASP A 174 18.39 -13.83 -20.46
CA ASP A 174 17.16 -13.03 -20.56
C ASP A 174 16.13 -13.46 -19.50
N ILE A 175 15.62 -12.49 -18.73
CA ILE A 175 14.45 -12.62 -17.88
C ILE A 175 13.28 -11.99 -18.62
N THR A 176 12.27 -12.79 -18.91
CA THR A 176 11.12 -12.40 -19.76
C THR A 176 9.80 -12.32 -19.00
N SER A 177 9.83 -12.50 -17.68
CA SER A 177 8.67 -12.38 -16.78
C SER A 177 9.06 -11.76 -15.44
N PHE A 178 8.09 -11.24 -14.72
CA PHE A 178 8.24 -10.61 -13.41
C PHE A 178 7.08 -10.99 -12.48
N ASP A 179 7.23 -10.70 -11.19
CA ASP A 179 6.18 -10.90 -10.19
C ASP A 179 5.17 -9.75 -10.26
N GLU A 180 3.94 -10.07 -10.69
CA GLU A 180 2.83 -9.13 -10.78
C GLU A 180 1.82 -9.41 -9.66
N HIS A 181 1.04 -8.40 -9.34
CA HIS A 181 -0.03 -8.46 -8.36
C HIS A 181 -1.26 -7.69 -8.82
N ALA A 182 -2.41 -8.11 -8.31
CA ALA A 182 -3.67 -7.38 -8.45
C ALA A 182 -4.53 -7.61 -7.21
N VAL A 183 -5.51 -6.74 -6.97
CA VAL A 183 -6.45 -6.85 -5.87
C VAL A 183 -7.86 -6.49 -6.32
N TYR A 184 -8.83 -7.23 -5.79
CA TYR A 184 -10.23 -6.88 -5.80
C TYR A 184 -10.67 -6.70 -4.35
N GLU A 185 -11.02 -5.49 -3.97
CA GLU A 185 -11.46 -5.09 -2.65
C GLU A 185 -12.54 -4.03 -2.75
N GLN A 186 -13.58 -4.14 -1.93
CA GLN A 186 -14.67 -3.19 -1.86
C GLN A 186 -14.87 -2.76 -0.41
N GLU A 187 -14.92 -1.46 -0.17
CA GLU A 187 -15.05 -0.83 1.12
C GLU A 187 -16.52 -0.44 1.40
N LEU A 188 -17.43 -1.43 1.61
CA LEU A 188 -18.88 -1.22 1.67
C LEU A 188 -19.46 -1.23 3.09
N TYR A 189 -18.86 -1.97 4.01
CA TYR A 189 -19.41 -2.21 5.33
C TYR A 189 -18.33 -2.28 6.40
N SER A 190 -18.42 -1.45 7.43
CA SER A 190 -17.51 -1.48 8.58
C SER A 190 -18.14 -2.26 9.75
N PRO A 191 -17.59 -3.41 10.14
CA PRO A 191 -18.07 -4.17 11.30
C PRO A 191 -17.98 -3.32 12.58
N GLY A 192 -19.10 -3.25 13.31
CA GLY A 192 -19.17 -2.43 14.52
C GLY A 192 -19.01 -0.93 14.30
N SER A 193 -19.07 -0.45 13.06
CA SER A 193 -18.90 0.96 12.70
C SER A 193 -17.56 1.55 13.19
N THR A 194 -16.51 0.73 13.23
CA THR A 194 -15.19 1.13 13.76
C THR A 194 -14.43 2.06 12.82
N GLY A 195 -14.74 2.06 11.51
CA GLY A 195 -14.06 2.86 10.50
C GLY A 195 -12.62 2.39 10.15
N ARG A 196 -12.13 1.30 10.74
CA ARG A 196 -10.78 0.77 10.49
C ARG A 196 -10.74 -0.44 9.56
N LEU A 197 -11.81 -1.22 9.54
CA LEU A 197 -11.98 -2.38 8.67
C LEU A 197 -13.25 -2.19 7.89
N PHE A 198 -13.14 -2.31 6.59
CA PHE A 198 -14.29 -2.36 5.70
C PHE A 198 -14.32 -3.72 5.00
N LEU A 199 -15.50 -4.18 4.66
CA LEU A 199 -15.74 -5.46 4.00
C LEU A 199 -16.70 -5.24 2.83
N GLY A 200 -16.47 -5.98 1.76
CA GLY A 200 -17.21 -5.86 0.51
C GLY A 200 -18.40 -6.80 0.41
N ASP A 201 -18.38 -7.63 -0.63
CA ASP A 201 -19.44 -8.52 -1.04
C ASP A 201 -20.10 -9.29 0.09
N ASP A 202 -21.45 -9.21 0.16
CA ASP A 202 -22.25 -9.87 1.18
C ASP A 202 -22.64 -11.29 0.75
N PHE A 203 -22.28 -12.27 1.59
CA PHE A 203 -22.60 -13.69 1.43
C PHE A 203 -23.65 -14.19 2.44
N ARG A 204 -24.24 -13.30 3.20
CA ARG A 204 -25.24 -13.67 4.22
C ARG A 204 -26.50 -14.26 3.60
N TYR A 205 -26.98 -13.67 2.51
CA TYR A 205 -28.21 -14.08 1.82
C TYR A 205 -27.93 -14.76 0.48
N THR A 206 -26.93 -14.28 -0.25
CA THR A 206 -26.45 -14.88 -1.49
C THR A 206 -25.16 -15.62 -1.21
N THR A 207 -25.28 -16.88 -0.79
CA THR A 207 -24.15 -17.67 -0.30
C THR A 207 -23.17 -18.13 -1.38
N SER A 208 -23.50 -17.94 -2.65
CA SER A 208 -22.66 -18.33 -3.79
C SER A 208 -22.56 -17.15 -4.77
N LYS A 209 -21.35 -16.76 -5.12
CA LYS A 209 -21.07 -15.71 -6.10
C LYS A 209 -19.96 -16.13 -7.05
N SER A 210 -20.15 -15.83 -8.33
CA SER A 210 -19.13 -16.04 -9.36
C SER A 210 -18.37 -14.75 -9.61
N PHE A 211 -17.06 -14.89 -9.83
CA PHE A 211 -16.12 -13.80 -10.10
C PHE A 211 -15.32 -14.14 -11.34
N THR A 212 -15.03 -13.11 -12.14
CA THR A 212 -14.18 -13.21 -13.32
C THR A 212 -13.20 -12.07 -13.31
N PHE A 213 -11.92 -12.37 -13.49
CA PHE A 213 -10.83 -11.40 -13.50
C PHE A 213 -9.97 -11.62 -14.74
N GLU A 214 -9.55 -10.53 -15.37
CA GLU A 214 -8.53 -10.54 -16.40
C GLU A 214 -7.15 -10.36 -15.78
N LEU A 215 -6.23 -11.26 -16.09
CA LEU A 215 -4.82 -11.23 -15.66
C LEU A 215 -3.92 -11.07 -16.90
N PRO A 216 -3.78 -9.86 -17.46
CA PRO A 216 -3.14 -9.64 -18.74
C PRO A 216 -1.68 -10.09 -18.73
N GLY A 217 -1.28 -10.86 -19.73
CA GLY A 217 0.09 -11.35 -19.89
C GLY A 217 0.52 -12.38 -18.87
N VAL A 218 -0.41 -13.06 -18.20
CA VAL A 218 -0.07 -14.13 -17.25
C VAL A 218 0.88 -15.13 -17.90
N ASP A 219 1.93 -15.49 -17.18
CA ASP A 219 2.87 -16.53 -17.57
C ASP A 219 2.38 -17.87 -16.99
N ASN A 220 1.87 -18.73 -17.86
CA ASN A 220 1.29 -20.01 -17.49
C ASN A 220 2.32 -21.06 -17.00
N SER A 221 3.60 -20.67 -16.89
CA SER A 221 4.64 -21.55 -16.35
C SER A 221 4.57 -21.74 -14.84
N SER A 222 3.77 -20.93 -14.16
CA SER A 222 3.58 -20.99 -12.71
C SER A 222 2.14 -20.67 -12.31
N PRO A 223 1.61 -21.24 -11.19
CA PRO A 223 0.26 -21.01 -10.77
C PRO A 223 0.03 -19.56 -10.32
N VAL A 224 -1.19 -19.08 -10.50
CA VAL A 224 -1.68 -17.86 -9.87
C VAL A 224 -2.00 -18.16 -8.41
N LYS A 225 -1.41 -17.39 -7.50
CA LYS A 225 -1.72 -17.45 -6.08
C LYS A 225 -2.92 -16.52 -5.80
N LEU A 226 -4.06 -17.11 -5.49
CA LEU A 226 -5.27 -16.40 -5.06
C LEU A 226 -5.36 -16.43 -3.54
N ARG A 227 -5.04 -15.31 -2.90
CA ARG A 227 -5.28 -15.12 -1.47
C ARG A 227 -6.62 -14.46 -1.26
N THR A 228 -7.47 -15.07 -0.44
CA THR A 228 -8.79 -14.56 -0.08
C THR A 228 -8.82 -14.20 1.39
N SER A 229 -9.22 -12.99 1.71
CA SER A 229 -9.56 -12.57 3.08
C SER A 229 -11.08 -12.44 3.21
N PHE A 230 -11.63 -13.02 4.26
CA PHE A 230 -13.08 -13.11 4.46
C PHE A 230 -13.43 -12.93 5.93
N GLY A 231 -14.50 -12.18 6.20
CA GLY A 231 -15.00 -11.93 7.54
C GLY A 231 -16.39 -12.55 7.77
N ALA A 232 -16.57 -13.25 8.88
CA ALA A 232 -17.88 -13.74 9.29
C ALA A 232 -18.11 -13.59 10.80
N LYS A 233 -19.39 -13.47 11.19
CA LYS A 233 -19.86 -13.59 12.58
C LYS A 233 -20.92 -14.67 12.67
N ILE A 234 -20.55 -15.81 13.28
CA ILE A 234 -21.37 -17.01 13.43
C ILE A 234 -21.40 -17.35 14.91
N LEU A 235 -22.60 -17.48 15.51
CA LEU A 235 -22.78 -17.85 16.90
C LEU A 235 -23.19 -19.31 17.00
N GLY A 236 -22.42 -20.11 17.72
CA GLY A 236 -22.71 -21.54 17.97
C GLY A 236 -22.60 -22.44 16.74
N GLY A 237 -21.89 -22.00 15.69
CA GLY A 237 -21.68 -22.76 14.46
C GLY A 237 -20.33 -22.44 13.83
N THR A 238 -20.09 -23.02 12.65
CA THR A 238 -18.90 -22.79 11.83
C THR A 238 -19.30 -22.51 10.39
N ALA A 239 -18.35 -22.14 9.56
CA ALA A 239 -18.54 -22.08 8.11
C ALA A 239 -17.30 -22.56 7.37
N THR A 240 -17.47 -22.86 6.09
CA THR A 240 -16.39 -23.25 5.19
C THR A 240 -16.50 -22.44 3.90
N LEU A 241 -15.39 -21.89 3.44
CA LEU A 241 -15.26 -21.30 2.11
C LEU A 241 -14.97 -22.40 1.10
N VAL A 242 -15.79 -22.50 0.06
CA VAL A 242 -15.61 -23.48 -1.01
C VAL A 242 -15.38 -22.74 -2.32
N PHE A 243 -14.29 -23.05 -2.98
CA PHE A 243 -13.93 -22.49 -4.28
C PHE A 243 -14.20 -23.52 -5.36
N ALA A 244 -14.90 -23.14 -6.42
CA ALA A 244 -15.16 -23.99 -7.56
C ALA A 244 -14.73 -23.31 -8.86
N ARG A 245 -14.05 -24.06 -9.73
CA ARG A 245 -13.62 -23.61 -11.05
C ARG A 245 -13.88 -24.72 -12.06
N ASN A 246 -14.44 -24.38 -13.23
CA ASN A 246 -14.74 -25.33 -14.31
C ASN A 246 -15.56 -26.54 -13.84
N GLY A 247 -16.54 -26.33 -12.93
CA GLY A 247 -17.37 -27.40 -12.38
C GLY A 247 -16.68 -28.27 -11.31
N GLN A 248 -15.42 -28.00 -10.95
CA GLN A 248 -14.67 -28.75 -9.96
C GLN A 248 -14.42 -27.90 -8.71
N THR A 249 -14.53 -28.51 -7.53
CA THR A 249 -14.16 -27.86 -6.28
C THR A 249 -12.63 -27.91 -6.12
N LEU A 250 -12.03 -26.74 -5.88
CA LEU A 250 -10.61 -26.65 -5.56
C LEU A 250 -10.34 -27.31 -4.19
N PRO A 251 -9.15 -27.89 -3.99
CA PRO A 251 -8.78 -28.54 -2.74
C PRO A 251 -9.02 -27.63 -1.53
N SER A 252 -9.67 -28.19 -0.49
CA SER A 252 -9.90 -27.48 0.76
C SER A 252 -8.64 -27.52 1.64
N SER A 253 -8.45 -26.47 2.44
CA SER A 253 -7.41 -26.38 3.46
C SER A 253 -8.03 -26.07 4.82
N ASN A 254 -7.30 -26.25 5.93
CA ASN A 254 -7.78 -25.88 7.26
C ASN A 254 -8.13 -24.39 7.38
N THR A 255 -7.46 -23.53 6.60
CA THR A 255 -7.71 -22.09 6.58
C THR A 255 -9.01 -21.71 5.88
N ASP A 256 -9.65 -22.64 5.12
CA ASP A 256 -10.96 -22.41 4.53
C ASP A 256 -12.09 -22.46 5.57
N ASN A 257 -11.81 -22.95 6.79
CA ASN A 257 -12.80 -23.05 7.86
C ASN A 257 -12.81 -21.79 8.73
N ILE A 258 -14.01 -21.32 9.02
CA ILE A 258 -14.27 -20.20 9.92
C ILE A 258 -14.90 -20.75 11.18
N GLY A 259 -14.18 -20.65 12.29
CA GLY A 259 -14.68 -21.11 13.60
C GLY A 259 -15.80 -20.22 14.14
N ALA A 260 -16.49 -20.72 15.16
CA ALA A 260 -17.51 -19.96 15.86
C ALA A 260 -16.92 -18.66 16.45
N GLY A 261 -17.65 -17.57 16.30
CA GLY A 261 -17.37 -16.31 16.98
C GLY A 261 -17.71 -16.41 18.47
N SER A 262 -17.11 -15.50 19.25
CA SER A 262 -17.49 -15.30 20.65
C SER A 262 -18.92 -14.71 20.73
N SER A 263 -19.66 -15.03 21.78
CA SER A 263 -20.92 -14.35 22.11
C SER A 263 -20.71 -12.93 22.65
N SER A 264 -19.46 -12.51 22.82
CA SER A 264 -19.09 -11.16 23.26
C SER A 264 -19.63 -10.10 22.31
N SER A 265 -20.21 -9.04 22.85
CA SER A 265 -20.65 -7.86 22.08
C SER A 265 -19.48 -7.13 21.42
N TYR A 266 -18.25 -7.38 21.85
CA TYR A 266 -17.03 -6.77 21.32
C TYR A 266 -16.41 -7.55 20.16
N ASP A 267 -16.86 -8.77 19.88
CA ASP A 267 -16.39 -9.59 18.76
C ASP A 267 -17.28 -9.31 17.53
N PHE A 268 -16.93 -8.28 16.75
CA PHE A 268 -17.73 -7.83 15.60
C PHE A 268 -17.59 -8.76 14.40
N VAL A 269 -16.42 -9.34 14.20
CA VAL A 269 -16.08 -10.18 13.05
C VAL A 269 -14.91 -11.10 13.37
N ARG A 270 -14.94 -12.30 12.84
CA ARG A 270 -13.80 -13.20 12.78
C ARG A 270 -13.28 -13.24 11.34
N MET A 271 -12.03 -12.82 11.17
CA MET A 271 -11.35 -12.85 9.88
C MET A 271 -10.69 -14.21 9.64
N THR A 272 -10.72 -14.66 8.40
CA THR A 272 -9.93 -15.79 7.91
C THR A 272 -9.22 -15.40 6.63
N SER A 273 -8.08 -16.05 6.37
CA SER A 273 -7.35 -15.88 5.12
C SER A 273 -6.98 -17.25 4.56
N THR A 274 -7.30 -17.49 3.30
CA THR A 274 -7.00 -18.73 2.60
C THR A 274 -6.21 -18.46 1.34
N LEU A 275 -5.40 -19.43 0.92
CA LEU A 275 -4.60 -19.38 -0.31
C LEU A 275 -5.01 -20.53 -1.22
N LYS A 276 -5.24 -20.21 -2.50
CA LYS A 276 -5.39 -21.19 -3.58
C LYS A 276 -4.33 -20.94 -4.63
N GLU A 277 -3.71 -21.99 -5.11
CA GLU A 277 -2.84 -21.99 -6.28
C GLU A 277 -3.62 -22.54 -7.47
N ILE A 278 -3.69 -21.78 -8.55
CA ILE A 278 -4.58 -22.04 -9.68
C ILE A 278 -3.76 -21.98 -10.97
N ASP A 279 -3.67 -23.10 -11.66
CA ASP A 279 -3.08 -23.12 -13.00
C ASP A 279 -4.06 -22.51 -14.01
N LEU A 280 -3.54 -21.62 -14.85
CA LEU A 280 -4.30 -20.97 -15.92
C LEU A 280 -3.73 -21.39 -17.28
N ASP A 281 -4.63 -21.52 -18.25
CA ASP A 281 -4.36 -21.73 -19.67
C ASP A 281 -4.72 -20.51 -20.52
N SER A 282 -5.30 -19.49 -19.90
CA SER A 282 -5.74 -18.23 -20.51
C SER A 282 -5.49 -17.05 -19.56
N GLU A 283 -5.74 -15.85 -20.02
CA GLU A 283 -5.66 -14.64 -19.18
C GLU A 283 -6.89 -14.45 -18.27
N GLU A 284 -7.95 -15.22 -18.50
CA GLU A 284 -9.17 -15.16 -17.68
C GLU A 284 -9.10 -16.12 -16.49
N LEU A 285 -9.33 -15.60 -15.31
CA LEU A 285 -9.56 -16.36 -14.09
C LEU A 285 -11.01 -16.23 -13.64
N ALA A 286 -11.83 -17.23 -13.97
CA ALA A 286 -13.20 -17.34 -13.48
C ALA A 286 -13.32 -18.41 -12.41
N PHE A 287 -14.00 -18.11 -11.30
CA PHE A 287 -14.31 -19.06 -10.23
C PHE A 287 -15.56 -18.65 -9.48
N THR A 288 -16.12 -19.59 -8.71
CA THR A 288 -17.24 -19.36 -7.80
C THR A 288 -16.77 -19.53 -6.37
N LEU A 289 -17.06 -18.56 -5.50
CA LEU A 289 -16.91 -18.65 -4.06
C LEU A 289 -18.26 -18.97 -3.44
N LEU A 290 -18.32 -20.06 -2.66
CA LEU A 290 -19.48 -20.48 -1.91
C LEU A 290 -19.16 -20.44 -0.41
N PHE A 291 -19.99 -19.74 0.36
CA PHE A 291 -19.98 -19.73 1.81
C PHE A 291 -20.96 -20.78 2.35
N ARG A 292 -20.45 -21.82 3.00
CA ARG A 292 -21.25 -22.88 3.63
C ARG A 292 -21.28 -22.70 5.13
N GLN A 293 -22.43 -22.35 5.66
CA GLN A 293 -22.67 -22.34 7.10
C GLN A 293 -22.95 -23.74 7.61
N ASN A 294 -22.35 -24.12 8.75
CA ASN A 294 -22.51 -25.39 9.43
C ASN A 294 -23.08 -25.14 10.83
N GLY A 295 -24.40 -25.04 10.91
CA GLY A 295 -25.12 -24.76 12.15
C GLY A 295 -24.98 -23.32 12.65
N GLY A 296 -25.56 -23.05 13.82
CA GLY A 296 -25.48 -21.74 14.46
C GLY A 296 -26.30 -20.63 13.80
N SER A 297 -26.12 -19.40 14.29
CA SER A 297 -26.78 -18.20 13.80
C SER A 297 -25.76 -17.30 13.10
N LEU A 298 -26.00 -16.99 11.84
CA LEU A 298 -25.16 -16.12 11.02
C LEU A 298 -25.67 -14.67 11.10
N SER A 299 -24.84 -13.75 11.57
CA SER A 299 -25.15 -12.33 11.56
C SER A 299 -24.40 -11.56 10.46
N MET A 300 -23.25 -12.07 10.01
CA MET A 300 -22.46 -11.44 8.93
C MET A 300 -21.62 -12.50 8.22
N ALA A 301 -21.47 -12.35 6.89
CA ALA A 301 -20.54 -13.09 6.04
C ALA A 301 -20.16 -12.19 4.86
N ARG A 302 -18.91 -11.71 4.80
CA ARG A 302 -18.47 -10.75 3.82
C ARG A 302 -17.05 -11.01 3.33
N LEU A 303 -16.85 -10.82 2.03
CA LEU A 303 -15.53 -10.77 1.43
C LEU A 303 -14.82 -9.51 1.92
N ASN A 304 -13.55 -9.64 2.27
CA ASN A 304 -12.64 -8.50 2.40
C ASN A 304 -11.99 -8.24 1.04
N TYR A 305 -11.12 -9.14 0.61
CA TYR A 305 -10.49 -9.02 -0.70
C TYR A 305 -10.18 -10.36 -1.35
N PHE A 306 -9.99 -10.31 -2.68
CA PHE A 306 -9.19 -11.25 -3.45
C PHE A 306 -7.90 -10.57 -3.84
N ARG A 307 -6.76 -11.18 -3.53
CA ARG A 307 -5.44 -10.71 -3.94
C ARG A 307 -4.77 -11.77 -4.78
N PHE A 308 -4.26 -11.35 -5.93
CA PHE A 308 -3.59 -12.20 -6.91
C PHE A 308 -2.11 -11.88 -6.90
N ASN A 309 -1.27 -12.92 -6.87
CA ASN A 309 0.16 -12.84 -7.13
C ASN A 309 0.48 -13.85 -8.22
N TYR A 310 1.11 -13.43 -9.30
CA TYR A 310 1.34 -14.28 -10.46
C TYR A 310 2.56 -13.83 -11.26
N LYS A 311 3.13 -14.74 -12.05
CA LYS A 311 4.14 -14.37 -13.04
C LYS A 311 3.47 -13.73 -14.25
N ARG A 312 3.98 -12.59 -14.69
CA ARG A 312 3.52 -11.87 -15.87
C ARG A 312 4.65 -11.73 -16.87
N LYS A 313 4.34 -11.94 -18.16
CA LYS A 313 5.29 -11.72 -19.25
C LYS A 313 5.70 -10.26 -19.32
N LEU A 314 6.99 -10.00 -19.47
CA LEU A 314 7.55 -8.67 -19.63
C LEU A 314 7.35 -8.20 -21.08
N GLN A 315 6.13 -7.86 -21.40
CA GLN A 315 5.67 -7.44 -22.74
C GLN A 315 4.75 -6.24 -22.61
N LEU A 316 4.89 -5.25 -23.50
CA LEU A 316 3.97 -4.10 -23.53
C LEU A 316 2.54 -4.58 -23.84
N TYR A 317 1.61 -4.18 -22.97
CA TYR A 317 0.18 -4.34 -23.14
C TYR A 317 -0.45 -2.97 -23.41
N ASN A 318 -1.15 -2.80 -24.53
CA ASN A 318 -1.75 -1.51 -24.91
C ASN A 318 -0.77 -0.34 -24.87
N GLY A 319 0.51 -0.59 -25.19
CA GLY A 319 1.55 0.42 -25.28
C GLY A 319 2.20 0.82 -23.95
N SER A 320 1.81 0.21 -22.84
CA SER A 320 2.45 0.47 -21.55
C SER A 320 2.49 -0.77 -20.65
N ILE A 321 3.42 -0.79 -19.71
CA ILE A 321 3.49 -1.77 -18.65
C ILE A 321 4.17 -1.13 -17.43
N GLN A 322 3.66 -1.43 -16.25
CA GLN A 322 4.36 -1.21 -14.99
C GLN A 322 4.90 -2.56 -14.51
N PHE A 323 6.19 -2.64 -14.20
CA PHE A 323 6.80 -3.87 -13.72
C PHE A 323 7.73 -3.59 -12.55
N ARG A 324 8.01 -4.63 -11.80
CA ARG A 324 8.86 -4.57 -10.62
C ARG A 324 10.08 -5.41 -10.84
N LEU A 325 11.20 -4.87 -10.38
CA LEU A 325 12.48 -5.51 -10.50
C LEU A 325 12.75 -6.23 -9.18
N GLY A 326 12.59 -7.55 -9.19
CA GLY A 326 13.07 -8.39 -8.10
C GLY A 326 14.60 -8.51 -8.12
N GLN A 327 15.16 -9.29 -7.19
CA GLN A 327 16.59 -9.64 -7.25
C GLN A 327 16.86 -10.44 -8.52
N LEU A 328 17.67 -9.88 -9.40
CA LEU A 328 18.14 -10.58 -10.60
C LEU A 328 19.15 -11.66 -10.23
N PRO A 329 19.04 -12.86 -10.83
CA PRO A 329 20.15 -13.79 -10.83
C PRO A 329 21.43 -13.16 -11.40
N ALA A 330 22.58 -13.56 -10.90
CA ALA A 330 23.85 -13.09 -11.47
C ALA A 330 23.90 -13.39 -12.98
N ASN A 331 24.46 -12.47 -13.76
CA ASN A 331 24.57 -12.57 -15.22
C ASN A 331 23.22 -12.67 -15.96
N SER A 332 22.19 -11.97 -15.49
CA SER A 332 20.91 -11.86 -16.17
C SER A 332 20.52 -10.41 -16.45
N CYS A 333 19.59 -10.22 -17.37
CA CYS A 333 18.98 -8.93 -17.69
C CYS A 333 17.48 -9.10 -17.98
N TYR A 334 16.71 -8.04 -17.73
CA TYR A 334 15.31 -7.99 -18.14
C TYR A 334 15.20 -7.73 -19.64
N ASN A 335 14.42 -8.55 -20.33
CA ASN A 335 14.14 -8.41 -21.76
C ASN A 335 12.68 -8.02 -21.98
N LEU A 336 12.43 -6.71 -22.14
CA LEU A 336 11.11 -6.17 -22.47
C LEU A 336 10.77 -6.49 -23.94
N GLN A 337 9.60 -7.06 -24.18
CA GLN A 337 9.11 -7.36 -25.52
C GLN A 337 8.08 -6.34 -26.01
N GLY A 338 7.97 -6.19 -27.34
CA GLY A 338 6.98 -5.32 -27.96
C GLY A 338 7.30 -3.82 -27.86
N TYR A 339 8.54 -3.45 -27.51
CA TYR A 339 8.95 -2.05 -27.48
C TYR A 339 9.29 -1.49 -28.87
N SER A 340 9.30 -0.17 -28.99
CA SER A 340 9.71 0.58 -30.19
C SER A 340 10.76 1.63 -29.82
N ALA A 341 11.35 2.28 -30.81
CA ALA A 341 12.31 3.35 -30.60
C ALA A 341 11.74 4.57 -29.81
N THR A 342 10.44 4.66 -29.70
CA THR A 342 9.75 5.72 -28.92
C THR A 342 9.27 5.27 -27.55
N THR A 343 9.62 4.04 -27.12
CA THR A 343 9.31 3.54 -25.78
C THR A 343 10.27 4.14 -24.78
N HIS A 344 9.77 4.65 -23.68
CA HIS A 344 10.61 5.14 -22.57
C HIS A 344 10.37 4.26 -21.35
N ILE A 345 11.45 3.96 -20.62
CA ILE A 345 11.40 3.20 -19.37
C ILE A 345 11.71 4.15 -18.24
N TRP A 346 10.81 4.23 -17.27
CA TRP A 346 10.93 5.08 -16.10
C TRP A 346 11.29 4.24 -14.89
N ASP A 347 12.42 4.51 -14.28
CA ASP A 347 12.74 4.00 -12.96
C ASP A 347 12.11 4.93 -11.94
N ILE A 348 11.09 4.41 -11.25
CA ILE A 348 10.30 5.11 -10.25
C ILE A 348 10.59 4.62 -8.83
N SER A 349 11.72 3.95 -8.62
CA SER A 349 12.13 3.45 -7.30
C SER A 349 12.33 4.57 -6.30
N ASP A 350 12.77 5.74 -6.77
CA ASP A 350 12.83 6.99 -6.02
C ASP A 350 12.02 8.07 -6.76
N LEU A 351 10.86 8.41 -6.21
CA LEU A 351 9.96 9.39 -6.82
C LEU A 351 10.50 10.84 -6.81
N SER A 352 11.55 11.13 -6.05
CA SER A 352 12.23 12.42 -6.06
C SER A 352 13.22 12.55 -7.23
N LEU A 353 13.61 11.41 -7.83
CA LEU A 353 14.59 11.32 -8.89
C LEU A 353 14.19 10.22 -9.88
N ILE A 354 13.52 10.58 -10.97
CA ILE A 354 13.17 9.64 -12.02
C ILE A 354 14.30 9.47 -13.00
N HIS A 355 14.70 8.23 -13.26
CA HIS A 355 15.61 7.87 -14.32
C HIS A 355 14.83 7.39 -15.55
N ILE A 356 15.20 7.88 -16.74
CA ILE A 356 14.63 7.45 -18.01
C ILE A 356 15.72 6.77 -18.82
N SER A 357 15.39 5.59 -19.35
CA SER A 357 16.26 4.88 -20.29
C SER A 357 15.56 4.67 -21.62
N GLU A 358 16.31 4.78 -22.72
CA GLU A 358 15.87 4.24 -24.00
C GLU A 358 15.89 2.70 -23.95
N PRO A 359 14.98 2.01 -24.68
CA PRO A 359 14.84 0.57 -24.61
C PRO A 359 15.94 -0.15 -25.42
N THR A 360 17.12 -0.14 -24.92
CA THR A 360 18.09 -1.18 -25.18
C THR A 360 17.99 -2.16 -24.01
N ARG A 361 18.19 -3.47 -24.23
CA ARG A 361 18.11 -4.51 -23.17
C ARG A 361 18.53 -3.95 -21.81
N LEU A 362 17.57 -3.93 -20.85
CA LEU A 362 17.80 -3.34 -19.54
C LEU A 362 18.73 -4.20 -18.69
N GLN A 363 19.93 -3.70 -18.45
CA GLN A 363 20.74 -4.16 -17.35
C GLN A 363 20.53 -3.24 -16.15
N LEU A 364 19.82 -3.73 -15.13
CA LEU A 364 19.78 -3.07 -13.84
C LEU A 364 20.87 -3.66 -12.97
N ILE A 365 21.86 -2.84 -12.67
CA ILE A 365 22.91 -3.18 -11.71
C ILE A 365 22.31 -2.89 -10.32
N SER A 366 22.14 -3.96 -9.53
CA SER A 366 21.83 -3.87 -8.10
C SER A 366 23.06 -3.44 -7.31
#